data_5d95c6249c9b1201e59d3ecbd8a0f2a4
#
_entry.id   5d95c6249c9b1201e59d3ecbd8a0f2a4
#
_cell.length_a   1.000
_cell.length_b   1.000
_cell.length_c   1.000
_cell.angle_alpha   90.00
_cell.angle_beta   90.00
_cell.angle_gamma   90.00
#
_symmetry.space_group_name_H-M   'P 1'
#
loop_
_entity.id
_entity.type
_entity.pdbx_description
1 polymer ?
#
loop_
_entity_poly.entity_id
_entity_poly.type
_entity_poly.pdbx_seq_one_letter_code
_entity_poly.pdbx_strand_id
1 'polypeptide(L)'
;MLYPLIEDNISPNAVVAVLGKPETIIAFLEYLLFFDMGKLQSDIKETIYQEAISKIKKSENEINFDRISNVLYDMFENWNFCGFYMKKGDELEISSYKSDQIPCSPINMDGVCGKSIISRNTIIVPNVNEFAGHIECDPNSKSEIAIPFSNYVFDIDSKEFDDFDEIDEKYLKKIIDLIIV
;
A
#
# COMPACT_ATOMS: atom_id res chain seq x y z
N MET A 1 25.53 1.10 -20.09
CA MET A 1 26.11 -0.05 -19.37
C MET A 1 27.21 0.45 -18.45
N LEU A 2 26.85 1.13 -17.32
CA LEU A 2 27.78 1.79 -16.36
C LEU A 2 27.28 1.58 -14.90
N TYR A 3 26.76 0.38 -14.61
CA TYR A 3 26.11 0.06 -13.32
C TYR A 3 26.71 -1.15 -12.63
N PRO A 4 28.02 -1.18 -12.32
CA PRO A 4 28.42 -1.89 -11.12
C PRO A 4 29.57 -1.27 -10.31
N LEU A 5 29.75 0.05 -10.27
CA LEU A 5 30.93 0.66 -9.61
C LEU A 5 30.58 1.73 -8.55
N ILE A 6 29.41 1.70 -7.95
CA ILE A 6 29.09 2.60 -6.83
C ILE A 6 28.77 1.76 -5.59
N GLU A 7 29.74 0.96 -5.17
CA GLU A 7 29.82 0.48 -3.78
C GLU A 7 30.99 1.21 -3.10
N ASP A 8 30.63 1.96 -2.07
CA ASP A 8 31.48 2.51 -0.99
C ASP A 8 32.77 3.29 -1.34
N ASN A 9 32.75 4.62 -1.14
CA ASN A 9 33.90 5.54 -1.12
C ASN A 9 34.33 6.19 -2.44
N ILE A 10 33.43 6.77 -3.21
CA ILE A 10 33.83 7.69 -4.27
C ILE A 10 34.06 9.08 -3.67
N SER A 11 35.30 9.59 -3.73
CA SER A 11 35.56 10.97 -3.31
C SER A 11 34.83 11.97 -4.21
N PRO A 12 34.40 13.13 -3.69
CA PRO A 12 33.75 14.18 -4.49
C PRO A 12 34.54 14.59 -5.74
N ASN A 13 35.86 14.54 -5.66
CA ASN A 13 36.75 14.86 -6.79
C ASN A 13 36.77 13.79 -7.90
N ALA A 14 36.53 12.52 -7.56
CA ALA A 14 36.40 11.45 -8.56
C ALA A 14 35.10 11.56 -9.34
N VAL A 15 34.01 12.00 -8.70
CA VAL A 15 32.69 12.27 -9.33
C VAL A 15 32.84 13.39 -10.38
N VAL A 16 33.55 14.49 -10.06
CA VAL A 16 33.78 15.60 -10.98
C VAL A 16 34.60 15.15 -12.17
N ALA A 17 35.61 14.29 -11.98
CA ALA A 17 36.46 13.78 -13.08
C ALA A 17 35.69 12.87 -14.06
N VAL A 18 34.67 12.12 -13.59
CA VAL A 18 33.88 11.20 -14.42
C VAL A 18 32.77 11.93 -15.16
N LEU A 19 32.10 12.92 -14.52
CA LEU A 19 30.90 13.57 -15.05
C LEU A 19 31.20 14.82 -15.91
N GLY A 20 32.38 15.44 -15.80
CA GLY A 20 33.00 16.40 -16.73
C GLY A 20 32.25 17.68 -17.09
N LYS A 21 30.96 17.79 -16.80
CA LYS A 21 30.13 18.98 -17.07
C LYS A 21 29.23 19.32 -15.89
N PRO A 22 29.02 20.59 -15.55
CA PRO A 22 28.19 21.03 -14.44
C PRO A 22 26.75 20.48 -14.48
N GLU A 23 26.15 20.40 -15.67
CA GLU A 23 24.79 19.88 -15.85
C GLU A 23 24.68 18.39 -15.48
N THR A 24 25.72 17.63 -15.77
CA THR A 24 25.75 16.19 -15.46
C THR A 24 25.94 15.96 -13.96
N ILE A 25 26.68 16.85 -13.29
CA ILE A 25 26.86 16.80 -11.82
C ILE A 25 25.56 17.14 -11.12
N ILE A 26 24.83 18.17 -11.58
CA ILE A 26 23.54 18.56 -11.02
C ILE A 26 22.53 17.41 -11.16
N ALA A 27 22.38 16.84 -12.36
CA ALA A 27 21.48 15.70 -12.61
C ALA A 27 21.83 14.48 -11.75
N PHE A 28 23.13 14.22 -11.51
CA PHE A 28 23.57 13.13 -10.65
C PHE A 28 23.26 13.39 -9.16
N LEU A 29 23.44 14.63 -8.70
CA LEU A 29 23.08 15.01 -7.32
C LEU A 29 21.56 14.96 -7.10
N GLU A 30 20.76 15.42 -8.07
CA GLU A 30 19.31 15.31 -8.04
C GLU A 30 18.86 13.84 -8.00
N TYR A 31 19.51 12.96 -8.79
CA TYR A 31 19.26 11.53 -8.76
C TYR A 31 19.60 10.90 -7.39
N LEU A 32 20.75 11.27 -6.78
CA LEU A 32 21.12 10.78 -5.44
C LEU A 32 20.15 11.26 -4.35
N LEU A 33 19.74 12.53 -4.42
CA LEU A 33 18.74 13.07 -3.49
C LEU A 33 17.41 12.36 -3.64
N PHE A 34 16.96 12.11 -4.86
CA PHE A 34 15.73 11.39 -5.13
C PHE A 34 15.80 9.94 -4.62
N PHE A 35 16.94 9.26 -4.82
CA PHE A 35 17.16 7.90 -4.33
C PHE A 35 17.18 7.83 -2.79
N ASP A 36 17.87 8.77 -2.12
CA ASP A 36 17.88 8.87 -0.65
C ASP A 36 16.49 9.17 -0.08
N MET A 37 15.71 10.05 -0.72
CA MET A 37 14.35 10.37 -0.32
C MET A 37 13.43 9.16 -0.45
N GLY A 38 13.51 8.40 -1.55
CA GLY A 38 12.73 7.20 -1.76
C GLY A 38 13.03 6.12 -0.71
N LYS A 39 14.32 5.90 -0.41
CA LYS A 39 14.73 4.98 0.64
C LYS A 39 14.22 5.41 2.02
N LEU A 40 14.34 6.70 2.35
CA LEU A 40 13.86 7.23 3.61
C LEU A 40 12.34 7.05 3.76
N GLN A 41 11.58 7.29 2.70
CA GLN A 41 10.14 7.09 2.68
C GLN A 41 9.76 5.61 2.89
N SER A 42 10.49 4.70 2.24
CA SER A 42 10.34 3.26 2.45
C SER A 42 10.63 2.84 3.89
N ASP A 43 11.71 3.32 4.48
CA ASP A 43 12.10 3.02 5.87
C ASP A 43 11.05 3.55 6.88
N ILE A 44 10.49 4.72 6.62
CA ILE A 44 9.40 5.31 7.42
C ILE A 44 8.15 4.45 7.33
N LYS A 45 7.72 4.09 6.12
CA LYS A 45 6.54 3.25 5.87
C LYS A 45 6.68 1.88 6.57
N GLU A 46 7.83 1.22 6.45
CA GLU A 46 8.11 -0.04 7.17
C GLU A 46 8.02 0.13 8.69
N THR A 47 8.53 1.23 9.24
CA THR A 47 8.46 1.53 10.67
C THR A 47 7.02 1.69 11.16
N ILE A 48 6.16 2.38 10.39
CA ILE A 48 4.73 2.52 10.69
C ILE A 48 4.06 1.14 10.74
N TYR A 49 4.32 0.27 9.76
CA TYR A 49 3.76 -1.08 9.77
C TYR A 49 4.23 -1.93 10.94
N GLN A 50 5.51 -1.84 11.33
CA GLN A 50 6.03 -2.57 12.50
C GLN A 50 5.34 -2.12 13.79
N GLU A 51 5.10 -0.82 13.93
CA GLU A 51 4.35 -0.26 15.05
C GLU A 51 2.88 -0.72 15.02
N ALA A 52 2.22 -0.72 13.84
CA ALA A 52 0.86 -1.22 13.67
C ALA A 52 0.75 -2.69 14.11
N ILE A 53 1.66 -3.55 13.63
CA ILE A 53 1.71 -4.96 14.04
C ILE A 53 1.89 -5.09 15.56
N SER A 54 2.75 -4.27 16.17
CA SER A 54 2.94 -4.26 17.62
C SER A 54 1.66 -3.87 18.36
N LYS A 55 0.95 -2.83 17.88
CA LYS A 55 -0.34 -2.40 18.45
C LYS A 55 -1.43 -3.47 18.30
N ILE A 56 -1.50 -4.12 17.13
CA ILE A 56 -2.44 -5.21 16.87
C ILE A 56 -2.21 -6.38 17.83
N LYS A 57 -0.96 -6.75 18.10
CA LYS A 57 -0.58 -7.87 18.98
C LYS A 57 -0.70 -7.58 20.48
N LYS A 58 -0.57 -6.32 20.90
CA LYS A 58 -0.52 -5.95 22.33
C LYS A 58 -1.85 -6.05 23.08
N SER A 59 -2.98 -6.28 22.42
CA SER A 59 -4.27 -6.37 23.09
C SER A 59 -4.44 -7.74 23.77
N GLU A 60 -5.07 -7.73 24.93
CA GLU A 60 -5.56 -8.94 25.60
C GLU A 60 -6.74 -9.58 24.86
N ASN A 61 -7.37 -8.86 23.92
CA ASN A 61 -8.46 -9.35 23.09
C ASN A 61 -7.93 -10.05 21.84
N GLU A 62 -8.75 -10.96 21.32
CA GLU A 62 -8.53 -11.67 20.08
C GLU A 62 -8.26 -10.70 18.90
N ILE A 63 -7.30 -11.04 18.04
CA ILE A 63 -7.04 -10.31 16.80
C ILE A 63 -8.19 -10.60 15.84
N ASN A 64 -8.90 -9.54 15.45
CA ASN A 64 -10.03 -9.61 14.52
C ASN A 64 -9.97 -8.48 13.47
N PHE A 65 -10.87 -8.54 12.50
CA PHE A 65 -10.92 -7.57 11.40
C PHE A 65 -11.14 -6.13 11.87
N ASP A 66 -12.05 -5.92 12.84
CA ASP A 66 -12.35 -4.58 13.38
C ASP A 66 -11.09 -3.94 13.96
N ARG A 67 -10.33 -4.71 14.73
CA ARG A 67 -9.11 -4.23 15.34
C ARG A 67 -8.06 -3.85 14.30
N ILE A 68 -7.89 -4.69 13.29
CA ILE A 68 -6.92 -4.45 12.20
C ILE A 68 -7.32 -3.17 11.45
N SER A 69 -8.57 -3.07 11.02
CA SER A 69 -9.07 -1.90 10.30
C SER A 69 -8.90 -0.61 11.10
N ASN A 70 -9.24 -0.61 12.39
CA ASN A 70 -9.10 0.58 13.22
C ASN A 70 -7.64 0.98 13.43
N VAL A 71 -6.74 0.02 13.77
CA VAL A 71 -5.33 0.34 14.02
C VAL A 71 -4.64 0.89 12.77
N LEU A 72 -4.86 0.26 11.63
CA LEU A 72 -4.23 0.68 10.37
C LEU A 72 -4.78 2.03 9.91
N TYR A 73 -6.09 2.19 9.89
CA TYR A 73 -6.72 3.46 9.50
C TYR A 73 -6.21 4.64 10.34
N ASP A 74 -6.07 4.46 11.66
CA ASP A 74 -5.59 5.52 12.57
C ASP A 74 -4.09 5.82 12.40
N MET A 75 -3.32 4.95 11.73
CA MET A 75 -1.88 5.11 11.54
C MET A 75 -1.48 5.65 10.15
N PHE A 76 -2.38 5.58 9.18
CA PHE A 76 -2.14 6.05 7.81
C PHE A 76 -3.11 7.19 7.47
N GLU A 77 -2.64 8.43 7.57
CA GLU A 77 -3.47 9.66 7.44
C GLU A 77 -4.10 9.83 6.05
N ASN A 78 -3.47 9.25 5.01
CA ASN A 78 -3.96 9.35 3.64
C ASN A 78 -5.10 8.38 3.36
N TRP A 79 -5.29 7.35 4.18
CA TRP A 79 -6.33 6.35 3.94
C TRP A 79 -7.72 6.89 4.28
N ASN A 80 -8.68 6.66 3.40
CA ASN A 80 -10.09 7.02 3.62
C ASN A 80 -10.99 5.79 3.79
N PHE A 81 -10.48 4.60 3.48
CA PHE A 81 -11.13 3.32 3.75
C PHE A 81 -10.09 2.25 4.12
N CYS A 82 -10.40 1.40 5.08
CA CYS A 82 -9.64 0.21 5.44
C CYS A 82 -10.63 -0.85 5.95
N GLY A 83 -10.82 -1.94 5.20
CA GLY A 83 -11.86 -2.89 5.55
C GLY A 83 -11.77 -4.24 4.86
N PHE A 84 -12.67 -5.12 5.23
CA PHE A 84 -12.73 -6.50 4.75
C PHE A 84 -14.10 -6.76 4.11
N TYR A 85 -14.07 -7.23 2.88
CA TYR A 85 -15.24 -7.75 2.20
C TYR A 85 -15.24 -9.28 2.22
N MET A 86 -16.41 -9.89 2.42
CA MET A 86 -16.61 -11.34 2.35
C MET A 86 -17.33 -11.72 1.07
N LYS A 87 -16.84 -12.71 0.36
CA LYS A 87 -17.51 -13.25 -0.83
C LYS A 87 -18.76 -14.03 -0.44
N LYS A 88 -19.91 -13.64 -1.01
CA LYS A 88 -21.19 -14.32 -0.91
C LYS A 88 -21.79 -14.53 -2.31
N GLY A 89 -21.63 -15.73 -2.85
CA GLY A 89 -22.07 -16.00 -4.21
C GLY A 89 -21.30 -15.16 -5.23
N ASP A 90 -22.00 -14.34 -5.99
CA ASP A 90 -21.47 -13.46 -7.05
C ASP A 90 -21.31 -12.00 -6.58
N GLU A 91 -21.34 -11.75 -5.28
CA GLU A 91 -21.19 -10.44 -4.69
C GLU A 91 -20.20 -10.46 -3.52
N LEU A 92 -19.74 -9.28 -3.12
CA LEU A 92 -18.93 -9.07 -1.93
C LEU A 92 -19.72 -8.20 -0.95
N GLU A 93 -19.89 -8.70 0.29
CA GLU A 93 -20.51 -7.95 1.37
C GLU A 93 -19.48 -7.46 2.38
N ILE A 94 -19.64 -6.22 2.85
CA ILE A 94 -18.79 -5.66 3.89
C ILE A 94 -18.87 -6.52 5.16
N SER A 95 -17.72 -6.85 5.74
CA SER A 95 -17.62 -7.62 6.99
C SER A 95 -17.24 -6.70 8.15
N SER A 96 -16.18 -5.94 8.01
CA SER A 96 -15.67 -5.01 9.01
C SER A 96 -14.89 -3.90 8.30
N TYR A 97 -14.96 -2.68 8.83
CA TYR A 97 -14.27 -1.55 8.23
C TYR A 97 -14.08 -0.37 9.18
N LYS A 98 -13.16 0.50 8.81
CA LYS A 98 -13.04 1.88 9.28
C LYS A 98 -12.96 2.79 8.05
N SER A 99 -13.72 3.88 8.01
CA SER A 99 -13.85 4.74 6.83
C SER A 99 -14.42 6.11 7.19
N ASP A 100 -14.12 7.09 6.34
CA ASP A 100 -14.71 8.43 6.38
C ASP A 100 -16.18 8.42 5.92
N GLN A 101 -16.54 7.47 5.04
CA GLN A 101 -17.88 7.33 4.45
C GLN A 101 -18.44 5.93 4.70
N ILE A 102 -19.76 5.77 4.55
CA ILE A 102 -20.39 4.46 4.57
C ILE A 102 -20.01 3.73 3.27
N PRO A 103 -19.35 2.56 3.34
CA PRO A 103 -18.93 1.84 2.14
C PRO A 103 -20.11 1.25 1.37
N CYS A 104 -19.92 1.06 0.07
CA CYS A 104 -20.86 0.29 -0.75
C CYS A 104 -20.94 -1.16 -0.26
N SER A 105 -22.12 -1.70 -0.08
CA SER A 105 -22.33 -3.12 0.22
C SER A 105 -23.77 -3.53 -0.10
N PRO A 106 -24.02 -4.62 -0.84
CA PRO A 106 -23.00 -5.43 -1.53
C PRO A 106 -22.36 -4.71 -2.72
N ILE A 107 -21.18 -5.17 -3.15
CA ILE A 107 -20.53 -4.76 -4.40
C ILE A 107 -20.39 -5.97 -5.34
N ASN A 108 -20.41 -5.71 -6.65
CA ASN A 108 -20.26 -6.74 -7.67
C ASN A 108 -18.80 -7.17 -7.86
N MET A 109 -18.58 -8.19 -8.70
CA MET A 109 -17.27 -8.78 -8.95
C MET A 109 -16.45 -8.08 -10.05
N ASP A 110 -16.93 -6.98 -10.63
CA ASP A 110 -16.26 -6.30 -11.75
C ASP A 110 -15.20 -5.29 -11.29
N GLY A 111 -15.31 -4.81 -10.04
CA GLY A 111 -14.38 -3.88 -9.42
C GLY A 111 -13.04 -4.51 -9.00
N VAL A 112 -12.20 -3.73 -8.35
CA VAL A 112 -10.85 -4.12 -7.92
C VAL A 112 -10.91 -5.31 -6.96
N CYS A 113 -11.72 -5.22 -5.92
CA CYS A 113 -11.95 -6.28 -4.94
C CYS A 113 -12.43 -7.58 -5.57
N GLY A 114 -13.41 -7.50 -6.51
CA GLY A 114 -13.93 -8.68 -7.21
C GLY A 114 -12.88 -9.34 -8.10
N LYS A 115 -12.11 -8.55 -8.85
CA LYS A 115 -11.02 -9.08 -9.68
C LYS A 115 -9.88 -9.66 -8.84
N SER A 116 -9.58 -9.06 -7.68
CA SER A 116 -8.58 -9.57 -6.75
C SER A 116 -8.94 -10.97 -6.24
N ILE A 117 -10.17 -11.16 -5.75
CA ILE A 117 -10.60 -12.46 -5.21
C ILE A 117 -10.74 -13.54 -6.30
N ILE A 118 -11.14 -13.16 -7.53
CA ILE A 118 -11.23 -14.10 -8.65
C ILE A 118 -9.84 -14.55 -9.10
N SER A 119 -8.90 -13.61 -9.27
CA SER A 119 -7.54 -13.91 -9.72
C SER A 119 -6.66 -14.53 -8.64
N ARG A 120 -7.07 -14.42 -7.36
CA ARG A 120 -6.26 -14.82 -6.20
C ARG A 120 -4.93 -14.06 -6.08
N ASN A 121 -4.87 -12.85 -6.64
CA ASN A 121 -3.71 -11.99 -6.60
C ASN A 121 -4.04 -10.66 -5.93
N THR A 122 -3.03 -10.09 -5.26
CA THR A 122 -3.10 -8.68 -4.87
C THR A 122 -3.25 -7.82 -6.11
N ILE A 123 -4.10 -6.81 -6.04
CA ILE A 123 -4.22 -5.77 -7.07
C ILE A 123 -3.90 -4.44 -6.42
N ILE A 124 -2.94 -3.73 -6.98
CA ILE A 124 -2.59 -2.35 -6.61
C ILE A 124 -3.02 -1.46 -7.79
N VAL A 125 -3.82 -0.45 -7.49
CA VAL A 125 -4.36 0.49 -8.47
C VAL A 125 -3.85 1.88 -8.14
N PRO A 126 -2.90 2.43 -8.91
CA PRO A 126 -2.33 3.76 -8.66
C PRO A 126 -3.32 4.89 -8.93
N ASN A 127 -4.31 4.67 -9.80
CA ASN A 127 -5.38 5.62 -10.11
C ASN A 127 -6.68 4.86 -10.36
N VAL A 128 -7.61 4.91 -9.40
CA VAL A 128 -8.89 4.18 -9.47
C VAL A 128 -9.75 4.63 -10.66
N ASN A 129 -9.63 5.87 -11.13
CA ASN A 129 -10.38 6.39 -12.26
C ASN A 129 -9.96 5.74 -13.59
N GLU A 130 -8.78 5.15 -13.65
CA GLU A 130 -8.26 4.45 -14.84
C GLU A 130 -8.55 2.95 -14.80
N PHE A 131 -9.06 2.42 -13.68
CA PHE A 131 -9.35 1.00 -13.54
C PHE A 131 -10.72 0.66 -14.13
N ALA A 132 -10.74 -0.16 -15.17
CA ALA A 132 -11.97 -0.58 -15.84
C ALA A 132 -12.87 -1.41 -14.91
N GLY A 133 -14.06 -0.88 -14.60
CA GLY A 133 -15.03 -1.50 -13.70
C GLY A 133 -14.90 -1.06 -12.24
N HIS A 134 -14.05 -0.04 -11.95
CA HIS A 134 -14.00 0.53 -10.59
C HIS A 134 -15.39 0.98 -10.13
N ILE A 135 -15.70 0.68 -8.86
CA ILE A 135 -16.97 1.06 -8.22
C ILE A 135 -16.67 2.24 -7.30
N GLU A 136 -17.10 3.42 -7.71
CA GLU A 136 -16.91 4.64 -6.92
C GLU A 136 -17.82 4.65 -5.69
N CYS A 137 -17.29 4.24 -4.53
CA CYS A 137 -17.98 4.30 -3.24
C CYS A 137 -17.66 5.58 -2.45
N ASP A 138 -16.44 6.08 -2.59
CA ASP A 138 -16.01 7.38 -2.05
C ASP A 138 -15.32 8.18 -3.17
N PRO A 139 -15.83 9.38 -3.53
CA PRO A 139 -15.22 10.22 -4.58
C PRO A 139 -13.84 10.76 -4.21
N ASN A 140 -13.42 10.63 -2.94
CA ASN A 140 -12.08 11.02 -2.50
C ASN A 140 -11.04 9.93 -2.72
N SER A 141 -11.43 8.68 -2.96
CA SER A 141 -10.48 7.59 -3.25
C SER A 141 -9.77 7.84 -4.56
N LYS A 142 -8.43 7.80 -4.55
CA LYS A 142 -7.58 7.99 -5.72
C LYS A 142 -6.76 6.76 -6.07
N SER A 143 -6.30 6.01 -5.08
CA SER A 143 -5.62 4.72 -5.27
C SER A 143 -6.20 3.66 -4.34
N GLU A 144 -6.00 2.38 -4.68
CA GLU A 144 -6.59 1.25 -3.96
C GLU A 144 -5.63 0.06 -3.95
N ILE A 145 -5.59 -0.68 -2.84
CA ILE A 145 -4.97 -2.00 -2.77
C ILE A 145 -5.97 -3.03 -2.26
N ALA A 146 -6.17 -4.10 -3.02
CA ALA A 146 -7.05 -5.22 -2.66
C ALA A 146 -6.26 -6.53 -2.55
N ILE A 147 -6.29 -7.16 -1.38
CA ILE A 147 -5.54 -8.39 -1.07
C ILE A 147 -6.51 -9.53 -0.76
N PRO A 148 -6.56 -10.58 -1.59
CA PRO A 148 -7.45 -11.70 -1.39
C PRO A 148 -6.85 -12.71 -0.41
N PHE A 149 -7.69 -13.24 0.50
CA PHE A 149 -7.32 -14.34 1.37
C PHE A 149 -8.56 -15.16 1.74
N SER A 150 -8.45 -16.48 1.76
CA SER A 150 -9.59 -17.36 2.01
C SER A 150 -10.81 -16.96 1.18
N ASN A 151 -11.91 -16.55 1.82
CA ASN A 151 -13.15 -16.07 1.20
C ASN A 151 -13.33 -14.56 1.40
N TYR A 152 -12.26 -13.82 1.68
CA TYR A 152 -12.26 -12.40 1.95
C TYR A 152 -11.34 -11.64 1.01
N VAL A 153 -11.60 -10.34 0.90
CA VAL A 153 -10.67 -9.34 0.35
C VAL A 153 -10.40 -8.31 1.43
N PHE A 154 -9.14 -8.07 1.71
CA PHE A 154 -8.72 -6.91 2.49
C PHE A 154 -8.51 -5.76 1.54
N ASP A 155 -9.26 -4.70 1.72
CA ASP A 155 -9.42 -3.58 0.83
C ASP A 155 -9.07 -2.27 1.53
N ILE A 156 -8.25 -1.46 0.88
CA ILE A 156 -7.77 -0.18 1.43
C ILE A 156 -7.74 0.86 0.31
N ASP A 157 -8.39 2.00 0.56
CA ASP A 157 -8.37 3.16 -0.32
C ASP A 157 -7.56 4.31 0.28
N SER A 158 -6.92 5.07 -0.59
CA SER A 158 -6.18 6.30 -0.24
C SER A 158 -6.70 7.52 -1.00
N LYS A 159 -6.63 8.68 -0.34
CA LYS A 159 -6.88 10.02 -0.90
C LYS A 159 -5.75 10.51 -1.81
N GLU A 160 -4.64 9.79 -1.90
CA GLU A 160 -3.51 10.11 -2.74
C GLU A 160 -3.39 9.13 -3.91
N PHE A 161 -2.90 9.61 -5.06
CA PHE A 161 -2.55 8.75 -6.17
C PHE A 161 -1.27 7.97 -5.86
N ASP A 162 -1.18 6.74 -6.36
CA ASP A 162 0.04 5.91 -6.27
C ASP A 162 0.58 5.74 -4.84
N ASP A 163 -0.33 5.66 -3.85
CA ASP A 163 0.03 5.58 -2.43
C ASP A 163 0.48 4.18 -1.99
N PHE A 164 0.11 3.15 -2.76
CA PHE A 164 0.39 1.76 -2.43
C PHE A 164 1.52 1.17 -3.28
N ASP A 165 2.40 0.41 -2.62
CA ASP A 165 3.56 -0.25 -3.23
C ASP A 165 3.78 -1.68 -2.70
N GLU A 166 4.90 -2.28 -3.04
CA GLU A 166 5.29 -3.63 -2.62
C GLU A 166 5.50 -3.75 -1.10
N ILE A 167 5.81 -2.64 -0.40
CA ILE A 167 5.96 -2.60 1.05
C ILE A 167 4.58 -2.78 1.70
N ASP A 168 3.57 -2.09 1.17
CA ASP A 168 2.19 -2.24 1.64
C ASP A 168 1.72 -3.68 1.46
N GLU A 169 1.87 -4.24 0.26
CA GLU A 169 1.51 -5.63 0.00
C GLU A 169 2.19 -6.60 0.98
N LYS A 170 3.49 -6.43 1.18
CA LYS A 170 4.31 -7.28 2.08
C LYS A 170 3.81 -7.24 3.52
N TYR A 171 3.56 -6.04 4.04
CA TYR A 171 3.18 -5.88 5.45
C TYR A 171 1.71 -6.19 5.71
N LEU A 172 0.83 -5.83 4.80
CA LEU A 172 -0.60 -6.16 4.89
C LEU A 172 -0.83 -7.68 4.84
N LYS A 173 -0.10 -8.41 4.00
CA LYS A 173 -0.11 -9.88 4.02
C LYS A 173 0.35 -10.45 5.36
N LYS A 174 1.42 -9.91 5.97
CA LYS A 174 1.86 -10.31 7.32
C LYS A 174 0.80 -10.04 8.39
N ILE A 175 0.00 -8.98 8.23
CA ILE A 175 -1.09 -8.65 9.16
C ILE A 175 -2.26 -9.63 8.98
N ILE A 176 -2.61 -9.99 7.74
CA ILE A 176 -3.60 -11.02 7.46
C ILE A 176 -3.20 -12.37 8.09
N ASP A 177 -1.93 -12.74 8.03
CA ASP A 177 -1.42 -13.97 8.63
C ASP A 177 -1.62 -14.04 10.16
N LEU A 178 -1.79 -12.91 10.84
CA LEU A 178 -2.08 -12.89 12.27
C LEU A 178 -3.50 -13.39 12.60
N ILE A 179 -4.41 -13.40 11.63
CA ILE A 179 -5.81 -13.84 11.82
C ILE A 179 -5.96 -15.32 11.50
N ILE A 180 -5.09 -15.86 10.64
CA ILE A 180 -5.24 -17.21 10.05
C ILE A 180 -4.61 -18.31 10.94
N VAL A 181 -3.97 -17.93 12.03
CA VAL A 181 -3.26 -18.88 12.93
C VAL A 181 -4.19 -19.61 13.89
#